data_a827cc18965adcdefc67b9396b499079
#
_entry.id   a827cc18965adcdefc67b9396b499079
#
_cell.length_a   1.000
_cell.length_b   1.000
_cell.length_c   1.000
_cell.angle_alpha   90.00
_cell.angle_beta   90.00
_cell.angle_gamma   90.00
#
_symmetry.space_group_name_H-M   'P 1'
#
loop_
_entity.id
_entity.type
_entity.pdbx_description
1 polymer ?
#
loop_
_entity_poly.entity_id
_entity_poly.type
_entity_poly.pdbx_seq_one_letter_code
_entity_poly.pdbx_strand_id
1 'polypeptide(L)'
;MDFAAVDSVRRELQDATRDGKPARTVVAERRYPTSADDVWDALTNPDRIPRWLMPISGELRLGGHYQLEGNAGGTITTCEPPEHLAVTWEYDGAVSWVDVYLTPADAETTLRLEHLALVEDLDDKWDEFGPGAVGLGWDLALLGLDEHVATRAAVDPDLTDPAGLEFMRRSSDDWCRASIAYGTPRPQAEGAAARTLAAYTGG
;
A
#
# COMPACT_ATOMS: atom_id res chain seq x y z
N MET A 1 -11.45 -2.77 -15.17
CA MET A 1 -10.97 -2.94 -13.78
C MET A 1 -12.15 -3.24 -12.87
N ASP A 2 -12.03 -4.23 -11.99
CA ASP A 2 -13.09 -4.57 -11.04
C ASP A 2 -12.88 -3.82 -9.72
N PHE A 3 -13.50 -2.66 -9.57
CA PHE A 3 -13.44 -1.87 -8.34
C PHE A 3 -14.15 -2.53 -7.13
N ALA A 4 -14.98 -3.56 -7.34
CA ALA A 4 -15.57 -4.33 -6.23
C ALA A 4 -14.49 -5.13 -5.46
N ALA A 5 -13.34 -5.33 -6.06
CA ALA A 5 -12.19 -5.99 -5.47
C ALA A 5 -11.62 -5.26 -4.23
N VAL A 6 -12.05 -4.02 -3.93
CA VAL A 6 -11.69 -3.32 -2.68
C VAL A 6 -12.10 -4.12 -1.44
N ASP A 7 -13.20 -4.86 -1.49
CA ASP A 7 -13.70 -5.66 -0.37
C ASP A 7 -12.84 -6.89 -0.07
N SER A 8 -11.97 -7.30 -1.01
CA SER A 8 -11.07 -8.44 -0.83
C SER A 8 -9.78 -8.11 -0.07
N VAL A 9 -9.57 -6.84 0.31
CA VAL A 9 -8.42 -6.42 1.10
C VAL A 9 -8.76 -6.43 2.59
N ARG A 10 -7.98 -7.19 3.37
CA ARG A 10 -7.99 -7.10 4.84
C ARG A 10 -7.08 -5.95 5.27
N ARG A 11 -7.58 -5.08 6.13
CA ARG A 11 -6.87 -3.90 6.63
C ARG A 11 -6.76 -3.94 8.14
N GLU A 12 -5.59 -3.57 8.64
CA GLU A 12 -5.31 -3.61 10.08
C GLU A 12 -4.31 -2.51 10.44
N LEU A 13 -4.36 -2.04 11.69
CA LEU A 13 -3.34 -1.20 12.32
C LEU A 13 -2.71 -1.96 13.48
N GLN A 14 -1.40 -1.81 13.63
CA GLN A 14 -0.64 -2.46 14.69
C GLN A 14 0.34 -1.47 15.32
N ASP A 15 0.51 -1.57 16.65
CA ASP A 15 1.65 -0.96 17.32
C ASP A 15 2.91 -1.78 17.03
N ALA A 16 4.00 -1.10 16.84
CA ALA A 16 5.31 -1.69 16.58
C ALA A 16 6.41 -0.94 17.33
N THR A 17 7.60 -1.45 17.26
CA THR A 17 8.81 -0.76 17.77
C THR A 17 9.92 -0.94 16.73
N ARG A 18 10.59 0.15 16.40
CA ARG A 18 11.76 0.13 15.52
C ARG A 18 12.91 0.89 16.17
N ASP A 19 14.06 0.21 16.30
CA ASP A 19 15.27 0.76 16.94
C ASP A 19 15.01 1.34 18.35
N GLY A 20 14.09 0.69 19.11
CA GLY A 20 13.70 1.10 20.45
C GLY A 20 12.71 2.26 20.51
N LYS A 21 12.24 2.77 19.36
CA LYS A 21 11.25 3.85 19.26
C LYS A 21 9.87 3.30 18.96
N PRO A 22 8.80 3.88 19.52
CA PRO A 22 7.44 3.54 19.15
C PRO A 22 7.20 3.76 17.66
N ALA A 23 6.55 2.80 17.03
CA ALA A 23 6.18 2.83 15.62
C ALA A 23 4.74 2.34 15.44
N ARG A 24 4.16 2.63 14.30
CA ARG A 24 2.83 2.19 13.91
C ARG A 24 2.89 1.60 12.51
N THR A 25 2.17 0.49 12.32
CA THR A 25 2.14 -0.22 11.04
C THR A 25 0.72 -0.18 10.48
N VAL A 26 0.63 0.24 9.23
CA VAL A 26 -0.56 0.07 8.38
C VAL A 26 -0.38 -1.24 7.63
N VAL A 27 -1.34 -2.15 7.73
CA VAL A 27 -1.29 -3.48 7.10
C VAL A 27 -2.40 -3.62 6.09
N ALA A 28 -2.06 -4.05 4.88
CA ALA A 28 -3.00 -4.44 3.84
C ALA A 28 -2.67 -5.86 3.35
N GLU A 29 -3.66 -6.76 3.34
CA GLU A 29 -3.48 -8.14 2.92
C GLU A 29 -4.50 -8.50 1.85
N ARG A 30 -4.04 -9.14 0.76
CA ARG A 30 -4.88 -9.56 -0.36
C ARG A 30 -4.41 -10.88 -0.95
N ARG A 31 -5.35 -11.66 -1.50
CA ARG A 31 -5.06 -12.87 -2.26
C ARG A 31 -5.09 -12.60 -3.76
N TYR A 32 -4.14 -13.21 -4.46
CA TYR A 32 -4.00 -13.17 -5.92
C TYR A 32 -4.12 -14.58 -6.49
N PRO A 33 -4.94 -14.82 -7.54
CA PRO A 33 -5.12 -16.15 -8.13
C PRO A 33 -3.96 -16.51 -9.07
N THR A 34 -2.74 -16.47 -8.55
CA THR A 34 -1.51 -16.80 -9.29
C THR A 34 -0.41 -17.24 -8.32
N SER A 35 0.72 -17.77 -8.85
CA SER A 35 1.86 -18.22 -8.07
C SER A 35 2.63 -17.08 -7.42
N ALA A 36 3.37 -17.39 -6.34
CA ALA A 36 4.25 -16.44 -5.67
C ALA A 36 5.35 -15.92 -6.60
N ASP A 37 5.90 -16.77 -7.48
CA ASP A 37 6.90 -16.34 -8.47
C ASP A 37 6.35 -15.27 -9.42
N ASP A 38 5.09 -15.38 -9.83
CA ASP A 38 4.48 -14.40 -10.71
C ASP A 38 4.19 -13.07 -10.01
N VAL A 39 3.69 -13.11 -8.78
CA VAL A 39 3.53 -11.89 -7.97
C VAL A 39 4.89 -11.26 -7.68
N TRP A 40 5.89 -12.07 -7.34
CA TRP A 40 7.26 -11.60 -7.11
C TRP A 40 7.84 -10.90 -8.33
N ASP A 41 7.72 -11.50 -9.52
CA ASP A 41 8.19 -10.88 -10.76
C ASP A 41 7.43 -9.58 -11.05
N ALA A 42 6.13 -9.50 -10.76
CA ALA A 42 5.38 -8.25 -10.89
C ALA A 42 5.89 -7.14 -9.95
N LEU A 43 6.33 -7.49 -8.74
CA LEU A 43 6.82 -6.56 -7.72
C LEU A 43 8.28 -6.12 -7.93
N THR A 44 9.10 -6.90 -8.63
CA THR A 44 10.55 -6.69 -8.69
C THR A 44 11.11 -6.47 -10.09
N ASN A 45 10.35 -6.80 -11.14
CA ASN A 45 10.76 -6.64 -12.52
C ASN A 45 10.54 -5.19 -12.99
N PRO A 46 11.61 -4.44 -13.37
CA PRO A 46 11.52 -3.05 -13.81
C PRO A 46 10.63 -2.84 -15.04
N ASP A 47 10.43 -3.86 -15.87
CA ASP A 47 9.55 -3.80 -17.04
C ASP A 47 8.07 -4.04 -16.69
N ARG A 48 7.80 -4.60 -15.51
CA ARG A 48 6.43 -4.89 -15.04
C ARG A 48 5.90 -3.83 -14.08
N ILE A 49 6.71 -3.35 -13.15
CA ILE A 49 6.30 -2.34 -12.14
C ILE A 49 5.59 -1.15 -12.78
N PRO A 50 6.10 -0.54 -13.89
CA PRO A 50 5.44 0.61 -14.51
C PRO A 50 4.06 0.32 -15.11
N ARG A 51 3.70 -0.95 -15.23
CA ARG A 51 2.41 -1.34 -15.84
C ARG A 51 1.25 -1.32 -14.84
N TRP A 52 1.52 -1.30 -13.55
CA TRP A 52 0.47 -1.35 -12.54
C TRP A 52 0.66 -0.36 -11.40
N LEU A 53 1.86 0.18 -11.22
CA LEU A 53 2.17 1.15 -10.18
C LEU A 53 2.54 2.49 -10.83
N MET A 54 3.80 2.72 -11.07
CA MET A 54 4.35 3.92 -11.69
C MET A 54 5.76 3.66 -12.20
N PRO A 55 6.32 4.51 -13.07
CA PRO A 55 7.69 4.37 -13.53
C PRO A 55 8.68 4.30 -12.38
N ILE A 56 9.66 3.38 -12.51
CA ILE A 56 10.69 3.15 -11.51
C ILE A 56 12.06 3.22 -12.16
N SER A 57 13.05 3.72 -11.43
CA SER A 57 14.46 3.77 -11.83
C SER A 57 15.36 3.34 -10.69
N GLY A 58 16.64 3.16 -10.98
CA GLY A 58 17.66 2.80 -9.99
C GLY A 58 18.16 1.36 -10.13
N GLU A 59 18.74 0.83 -9.04
CA GLU A 59 19.32 -0.51 -8.98
C GLU A 59 18.40 -1.45 -8.17
N LEU A 60 17.53 -2.20 -8.86
CA LEU A 60 16.54 -3.09 -8.21
C LEU A 60 17.19 -4.40 -7.73
N ARG A 61 18.05 -4.29 -6.73
CA ARG A 61 18.74 -5.41 -6.08
C ARG A 61 18.97 -5.10 -4.60
N LEU A 62 19.25 -6.11 -3.81
CA LEU A 62 19.59 -5.94 -2.39
C LEU A 62 20.70 -4.88 -2.20
N GLY A 63 20.46 -3.89 -1.34
CA GLY A 63 21.32 -2.75 -1.09
C GLY A 63 21.32 -1.68 -2.18
N GLY A 64 20.59 -1.88 -3.27
CA GLY A 64 20.44 -0.89 -4.34
C GLY A 64 19.39 0.17 -3.99
N HIS A 65 19.53 1.34 -4.60
CA HIS A 65 18.60 2.46 -4.45
C HIS A 65 17.59 2.48 -5.59
N TYR A 66 16.32 2.70 -5.26
CA TYR A 66 15.23 2.85 -6.23
C TYR A 66 14.57 4.23 -6.12
N GLN A 67 13.91 4.66 -7.19
CA GLN A 67 13.09 5.86 -7.23
C GLN A 67 11.82 5.61 -8.04
N LEU A 68 10.66 5.78 -7.41
CA LEU A 68 9.37 5.86 -8.09
C LEU A 68 9.15 7.29 -8.59
N GLU A 69 8.76 7.46 -9.84
CA GLU A 69 8.62 8.78 -10.45
C GLU A 69 7.51 9.60 -9.76
N GLY A 70 7.88 10.78 -9.27
CA GLY A 70 6.95 11.67 -8.55
C GLY A 70 6.50 11.17 -7.18
N ASN A 71 7.12 10.11 -6.65
CA ASN A 71 6.78 9.49 -5.39
C ASN A 71 8.06 9.13 -4.61
N ALA A 72 7.96 8.17 -3.68
CA ALA A 72 9.05 7.76 -2.82
C ALA A 72 10.22 7.11 -3.57
N GLY A 73 11.40 7.27 -3.01
CA GLY A 73 12.58 6.47 -3.28
C GLY A 73 13.02 5.72 -2.04
N GLY A 74 14.19 5.08 -2.11
CA GLY A 74 14.76 4.42 -0.95
C GLY A 74 15.71 3.29 -1.31
N THR A 75 16.06 2.49 -0.32
CA THR A 75 16.99 1.38 -0.43
C THR A 75 16.26 0.05 -0.27
N ILE A 76 16.60 -0.94 -1.08
CA ILE A 76 16.11 -2.32 -0.93
C ILE A 76 16.91 -2.97 0.20
N THR A 77 16.27 -3.22 1.34
CA THR A 77 16.90 -3.72 2.56
C THR A 77 16.81 -5.23 2.72
N THR A 78 15.79 -5.85 2.10
CA THR A 78 15.63 -7.30 2.02
C THR A 78 15.15 -7.69 0.62
N CYS A 79 15.67 -8.78 0.10
CA CYS A 79 15.27 -9.33 -1.20
C CYS A 79 15.45 -10.85 -1.15
N GLU A 80 14.40 -11.57 -0.74
CA GLU A 80 14.35 -13.03 -0.54
C GLU A 80 13.27 -13.64 -1.45
N PRO A 81 13.60 -13.91 -2.73
CA PRO A 81 12.63 -14.44 -3.68
C PRO A 81 12.11 -15.83 -3.30
N PRO A 82 10.81 -16.13 -3.47
CA PRO A 82 9.73 -15.20 -3.81
C PRO A 82 8.94 -14.76 -2.57
N GLU A 83 9.56 -14.70 -1.38
CA GLU A 83 8.87 -14.66 -0.09
C GLU A 83 8.83 -13.27 0.56
N HIS A 84 9.95 -12.51 0.51
CA HIS A 84 10.05 -11.26 1.27
C HIS A 84 10.85 -10.18 0.55
N LEU A 85 10.23 -9.04 0.35
CA LEU A 85 10.84 -7.79 -0.11
C LEU A 85 10.68 -6.72 0.97
N ALA A 86 11.76 -6.05 1.36
CA ALA A 86 11.70 -4.90 2.26
C ALA A 86 12.48 -3.73 1.68
N VAL A 87 11.93 -2.53 1.87
CA VAL A 87 12.52 -1.28 1.40
C VAL A 87 12.38 -0.17 2.44
N THR A 88 13.33 0.78 2.45
CA THR A 88 13.04 2.10 3.03
C THR A 88 12.11 2.84 2.07
N TRP A 89 11.21 3.64 2.62
CA TRP A 89 10.26 4.47 1.88
C TRP A 89 10.51 5.92 2.26
N GLU A 90 11.23 6.62 1.40
CA GLU A 90 11.73 7.97 1.64
C GLU A 90 10.92 8.96 0.79
N TYR A 91 10.14 9.80 1.44
CA TYR A 91 9.27 10.78 0.78
C TYR A 91 9.20 12.07 1.59
N ASP A 92 9.38 13.22 0.93
CA ASP A 92 9.29 14.57 1.52
C ASP A 92 10.16 14.75 2.79
N GLY A 93 11.34 14.12 2.79
CA GLY A 93 12.28 14.19 3.92
C GLY A 93 11.98 13.25 5.09
N ALA A 94 10.86 12.54 5.07
CA ALA A 94 10.54 11.50 6.03
C ALA A 94 11.00 10.12 5.55
N VAL A 95 11.31 9.23 6.50
CA VAL A 95 11.69 7.84 6.24
C VAL A 95 10.74 6.91 6.95
N SER A 96 10.18 5.97 6.20
CA SER A 96 9.37 4.88 6.70
C SER A 96 9.84 3.56 6.08
N TRP A 97 9.19 2.45 6.36
CA TRP A 97 9.63 1.14 5.90
C TRP A 97 8.44 0.38 5.35
N VAL A 98 8.65 -0.29 4.22
CA VAL A 98 7.64 -1.13 3.61
C VAL A 98 8.20 -2.54 3.49
N ASP A 99 7.47 -3.50 4.07
CA ASP A 99 7.71 -4.93 3.95
C ASP A 99 6.57 -5.56 3.14
N VAL A 100 6.91 -6.43 2.21
CA VAL A 100 5.94 -7.22 1.44
C VAL A 100 6.29 -8.70 1.59
N TYR A 101 5.35 -9.44 2.14
CA TYR A 101 5.45 -10.89 2.32
C TYR A 101 4.51 -11.60 1.34
N LEU A 102 5.02 -12.64 0.71
CA LEU A 102 4.23 -13.52 -0.15
C LEU A 102 4.15 -14.92 0.47
N THR A 103 2.93 -15.38 0.66
CA THR A 103 2.67 -16.73 1.18
C THR A 103 1.88 -17.51 0.14
N PRO A 104 2.51 -18.53 -0.51
CA PRO A 104 1.80 -19.37 -1.47
C PRO A 104 0.78 -20.27 -0.75
N ALA A 105 -0.39 -20.47 -1.36
CA ALA A 105 -1.44 -21.36 -0.91
C ALA A 105 -2.14 -21.99 -2.12
N ASP A 106 -1.82 -23.25 -2.43
CA ASP A 106 -2.32 -23.98 -3.60
C ASP A 106 -2.08 -23.21 -4.93
N ALA A 107 -3.15 -22.72 -5.57
CA ALA A 107 -3.09 -21.96 -6.82
C ALA A 107 -3.14 -20.43 -6.61
N GLU A 108 -3.08 -19.97 -5.37
CA GLU A 108 -3.16 -18.57 -4.99
C GLU A 108 -1.92 -18.13 -4.21
N THR A 109 -1.75 -16.84 -4.11
CA THR A 109 -0.70 -16.23 -3.27
C THR A 109 -1.32 -15.14 -2.41
N THR A 110 -1.10 -15.21 -1.11
CA THR A 110 -1.43 -14.11 -0.20
C THR A 110 -0.26 -13.13 -0.17
N LEU A 111 -0.52 -11.88 -0.54
CA LEU A 111 0.37 -10.75 -0.35
C LEU A 111 -0.05 -10.01 0.91
N ARG A 112 0.90 -9.82 1.82
CA ARG A 112 0.77 -8.97 3.00
C ARG A 112 1.77 -7.82 2.89
N LEU A 113 1.26 -6.60 2.84
CA LEU A 113 2.02 -5.36 2.85
C LEU A 113 1.94 -4.74 4.25
N GLU A 114 3.09 -4.37 4.77
CA GLU A 114 3.24 -3.66 6.04
C GLU A 114 3.98 -2.34 5.79
N HIS A 115 3.35 -1.22 6.10
CA HIS A 115 3.99 0.09 6.02
C HIS A 115 4.14 0.64 7.44
N LEU A 116 5.38 0.66 7.93
CA LEU A 116 5.75 1.08 9.28
C LEU A 116 6.32 2.51 9.25
N ALA A 117 5.84 3.36 10.15
CA ALA A 117 6.40 4.67 10.41
C ALA A 117 6.61 4.88 11.92
N LEU A 118 7.63 5.66 12.29
CA LEU A 118 7.82 6.05 13.68
C LEU A 118 6.70 6.99 14.12
N VAL A 119 6.22 6.82 15.35
CA VAL A 119 5.16 7.67 15.89
C VAL A 119 5.58 9.15 15.91
N GLU A 120 6.86 9.42 16.18
CA GLU A 120 7.42 10.77 16.18
C GLU A 120 7.41 11.46 14.81
N ASP A 121 7.36 10.68 13.71
CA ASP A 121 7.37 11.17 12.32
C ASP A 121 5.95 11.23 11.71
N LEU A 122 4.94 10.70 12.41
CA LEU A 122 3.56 10.70 11.92
C LEU A 122 2.90 12.09 12.01
N ASP A 123 3.41 12.95 12.89
CA ASP A 123 2.99 14.34 13.09
C ASP A 123 1.46 14.52 13.21
N ASP A 124 1.02 15.78 13.11
CA ASP A 124 -0.41 16.15 13.05
C ASP A 124 -1.14 15.52 11.84
N LYS A 125 -0.41 15.07 10.81
CA LYS A 125 -0.98 14.41 9.62
C LYS A 125 -1.72 13.11 9.96
N TRP A 126 -1.23 12.35 10.95
CA TRP A 126 -1.95 11.15 11.40
C TRP A 126 -3.28 11.50 12.08
N ASP A 127 -3.29 12.54 12.89
CA ASP A 127 -4.53 13.00 13.54
C ASP A 127 -5.50 13.63 12.54
N GLU A 128 -4.96 14.27 11.50
CA GLU A 128 -5.74 14.90 10.45
C GLU A 128 -6.35 13.87 9.47
N PHE A 129 -5.53 12.96 8.93
CA PHE A 129 -5.93 12.08 7.81
C PHE A 129 -6.07 10.60 8.23
N GLY A 130 -5.54 10.20 9.37
CA GLY A 130 -5.57 8.82 9.83
C GLY A 130 -4.80 7.84 8.92
N PRO A 131 -5.06 6.53 9.07
CA PRO A 131 -4.37 5.51 8.28
C PRO A 131 -4.71 5.55 6.78
N GLY A 132 -5.84 6.13 6.43
CA GLY A 132 -6.28 6.27 5.04
C GLY A 132 -5.33 7.11 4.19
N ALA A 133 -4.55 8.03 4.80
CA ALA A 133 -3.57 8.86 4.12
C ALA A 133 -2.61 8.05 3.22
N VAL A 134 -2.13 6.92 3.72
CA VAL A 134 -1.28 5.99 2.96
C VAL A 134 -2.04 4.75 2.51
N GLY A 135 -3.03 4.31 3.28
CA GLY A 135 -3.78 3.08 3.05
C GLY A 135 -4.58 3.08 1.76
N LEU A 136 -5.21 4.21 1.39
CA LEU A 136 -5.94 4.35 0.13
C LEU A 136 -4.99 4.23 -1.07
N GLY A 137 -3.79 4.81 -0.97
CA GLY A 137 -2.75 4.65 -1.99
C GLY A 137 -2.31 3.18 -2.14
N TRP A 138 -2.17 2.45 -1.04
CA TRP A 138 -1.87 1.01 -1.09
C TRP A 138 -3.02 0.19 -1.67
N ASP A 139 -4.27 0.51 -1.36
CA ASP A 139 -5.42 -0.16 -1.98
C ASP A 139 -5.45 0.03 -3.50
N LEU A 140 -5.13 1.24 -4.00
CA LEU A 140 -4.99 1.51 -5.43
C LEU A 140 -3.86 0.70 -6.05
N ALA A 141 -2.70 0.60 -5.38
CA ALA A 141 -1.58 -0.19 -5.84
C ALA A 141 -1.93 -1.69 -5.90
N LEU A 142 -2.58 -2.23 -4.84
CA LEU A 142 -3.01 -3.62 -4.80
C LEU A 142 -4.07 -3.94 -5.86
N LEU A 143 -4.97 -3.00 -6.17
CA LEU A 143 -5.93 -3.13 -7.27
C LEU A 143 -5.23 -3.13 -8.64
N GLY A 144 -4.26 -2.22 -8.84
CA GLY A 144 -3.45 -2.17 -10.06
C GLY A 144 -2.68 -3.47 -10.29
N LEU A 145 -2.08 -4.00 -9.23
CA LEU A 145 -1.39 -5.29 -9.27
C LEU A 145 -2.33 -6.44 -9.64
N ASP A 146 -3.54 -6.48 -9.09
CA ASP A 146 -4.55 -7.51 -9.38
C ASP A 146 -4.92 -7.53 -10.86
N GLU A 147 -5.28 -6.39 -11.40
CA GLU A 147 -5.62 -6.25 -12.82
C GLU A 147 -4.44 -6.63 -13.72
N HIS A 148 -3.22 -6.19 -13.35
CA HIS A 148 -2.02 -6.51 -14.12
C HIS A 148 -1.70 -8.01 -14.10
N VAL A 149 -1.79 -8.65 -12.94
CA VAL A 149 -1.55 -10.10 -12.80
C VAL A 149 -2.57 -10.89 -13.62
N ALA A 150 -3.85 -10.48 -13.60
CA ALA A 150 -4.91 -11.15 -14.34
C ALA A 150 -4.81 -10.96 -15.86
N THR A 151 -4.45 -9.77 -16.33
CA THR A 151 -4.53 -9.41 -17.76
C THR A 151 -3.18 -9.28 -18.46
N ARG A 152 -2.10 -9.08 -17.72
CA ARG A 152 -0.75 -8.71 -18.22
C ARG A 152 -0.71 -7.34 -18.93
N ALA A 153 -1.81 -6.65 -18.97
CA ALA A 153 -1.90 -5.31 -19.57
C ALA A 153 -1.29 -4.24 -18.67
N ALA A 154 -1.05 -3.06 -19.25
CA ALA A 154 -0.87 -1.85 -18.46
C ALA A 154 -2.21 -1.42 -17.86
N VAL A 155 -2.15 -0.93 -16.63
CA VAL A 155 -3.31 -0.53 -15.85
C VAL A 155 -3.29 0.98 -15.71
N ASP A 156 -4.36 1.64 -16.14
CA ASP A 156 -4.54 3.09 -16.02
C ASP A 156 -6.00 3.33 -15.58
N PRO A 157 -6.28 3.30 -14.27
CA PRO A 157 -7.63 3.45 -13.77
C PRO A 157 -8.12 4.89 -13.92
N ASP A 158 -9.30 5.07 -14.49
CA ASP A 158 -10.01 6.35 -14.39
C ASP A 158 -10.61 6.46 -12.97
N LEU A 159 -9.92 7.17 -12.10
CA LEU A 159 -10.36 7.39 -10.72
C LEU A 159 -11.38 8.54 -10.62
N THR A 160 -11.69 9.22 -11.71
CA THR A 160 -12.66 10.33 -11.76
C THR A 160 -14.04 9.85 -12.18
N ASP A 161 -14.16 8.65 -12.72
CA ASP A 161 -15.44 8.06 -13.06
C ASP A 161 -16.23 7.64 -11.79
N PRO A 162 -17.55 7.38 -11.88
CA PRO A 162 -18.34 7.01 -10.72
C PRO A 162 -17.86 5.74 -10.00
N ALA A 163 -17.27 4.78 -10.71
CA ALA A 163 -16.78 3.53 -10.12
C ALA A 163 -15.44 3.74 -9.38
N GLY A 164 -14.55 4.57 -9.93
CA GLY A 164 -13.30 4.97 -9.28
C GLY A 164 -13.58 5.79 -8.01
N LEU A 165 -14.52 6.75 -8.07
CA LEU A 165 -14.93 7.52 -6.89
C LEU A 165 -15.54 6.62 -5.81
N GLU A 166 -16.36 5.65 -6.19
CA GLU A 166 -16.95 4.68 -5.26
C GLU A 166 -15.88 3.78 -4.62
N PHE A 167 -14.86 3.35 -5.40
CA PHE A 167 -13.72 2.61 -4.85
C PHE A 167 -13.00 3.41 -3.77
N MET A 168 -12.67 4.68 -4.04
CA MET A 168 -11.99 5.54 -3.07
C MET A 168 -12.84 5.75 -1.82
N ARG A 169 -14.14 5.94 -1.97
CA ARG A 169 -15.07 6.06 -0.84
C ARG A 169 -15.07 4.79 0.02
N ARG A 170 -15.20 3.60 -0.59
CA ARG A 170 -15.23 2.31 0.13
C ARG A 170 -13.89 2.02 0.81
N SER A 171 -12.76 2.28 0.13
CA SER A 171 -11.43 2.17 0.72
C SER A 171 -11.29 3.06 1.95
N SER A 172 -11.69 4.34 1.85
CA SER A 172 -11.68 5.27 2.97
C SER A 172 -12.54 4.79 4.15
N ASP A 173 -13.75 4.27 3.88
CA ASP A 173 -14.65 3.70 4.90
C ASP A 173 -14.02 2.47 5.58
N ASP A 174 -13.29 1.63 4.83
CA ASP A 174 -12.63 0.44 5.36
C ASP A 174 -11.45 0.81 6.26
N TRP A 175 -10.63 1.78 5.87
CA TRP A 175 -9.57 2.30 6.73
C TRP A 175 -10.11 3.01 7.97
N CYS A 176 -11.26 3.67 7.87
CA CYS A 176 -11.99 4.19 9.04
C CYS A 176 -12.36 3.06 10.00
N ARG A 177 -12.91 1.95 9.48
CA ARG A 177 -13.25 0.78 10.30
C ARG A 177 -12.01 0.16 10.97
N ALA A 178 -10.90 0.04 10.24
CA ALA A 178 -9.64 -0.44 10.79
C ALA A 178 -9.11 0.49 11.90
N SER A 179 -9.21 1.80 11.72
CA SER A 179 -8.82 2.80 12.72
C SER A 179 -9.67 2.70 14.01
N ILE A 180 -10.98 2.52 13.86
CA ILE A 180 -11.88 2.31 15.02
C ILE A 180 -11.56 1.00 15.73
N ALA A 181 -11.32 -0.08 14.99
CA ALA A 181 -10.94 -1.39 15.55
C ALA A 181 -9.61 -1.34 16.31
N TYR A 182 -8.68 -0.52 15.86
CA TYR A 182 -7.40 -0.26 16.51
C TYR A 182 -7.56 0.56 17.82
N GLY A 183 -8.68 1.28 18.01
CA GLY A 183 -8.98 2.04 19.21
C GLY A 183 -9.12 3.55 19.02
N THR A 184 -9.04 4.05 17.80
CA THR A 184 -9.31 5.47 17.51
C THR A 184 -10.78 5.79 17.81
N PRO A 185 -11.09 6.87 18.54
CA PRO A 185 -12.47 7.28 18.77
C PRO A 185 -13.23 7.48 17.46
N ARG A 186 -14.43 6.90 17.36
CA ARG A 186 -15.24 6.93 16.15
C ARG A 186 -15.34 8.31 15.47
N PRO A 187 -15.68 9.41 16.18
CA PRO A 187 -15.79 10.72 15.54
C PRO A 187 -14.46 11.21 14.92
N GLN A 188 -13.33 10.87 15.56
CA GLN A 188 -11.99 11.20 15.04
C GLN A 188 -11.70 10.39 13.77
N ALA A 189 -11.94 9.07 13.79
CA ALA A 189 -11.72 8.20 12.65
C ALA A 189 -12.59 8.59 11.45
N GLU A 190 -13.88 8.88 11.66
CA GLU A 190 -14.81 9.31 10.61
C GLU A 190 -14.39 10.69 10.02
N GLY A 191 -13.97 11.63 10.87
CA GLY A 191 -13.47 12.92 10.44
C GLY A 191 -12.18 12.82 9.61
N ALA A 192 -11.25 11.96 10.04
CA ALA A 192 -10.00 11.69 9.30
C ALA A 192 -10.28 11.04 7.93
N ALA A 193 -11.14 10.04 7.88
CA ALA A 193 -11.54 9.38 6.63
C ALA A 193 -12.18 10.36 5.64
N ALA A 194 -13.06 11.23 6.11
CA ALA A 194 -13.69 12.25 5.26
C ALA A 194 -12.65 13.22 4.65
N ARG A 195 -11.67 13.67 5.44
CA ARG A 195 -10.58 14.53 4.95
C ARG A 195 -9.66 13.81 3.97
N THR A 196 -9.34 12.54 4.25
CA THR A 196 -8.56 11.71 3.32
C THR A 196 -9.28 11.57 1.99
N LEU A 197 -10.57 11.20 2.01
CA LEU A 197 -11.35 11.08 0.79
C LEU A 197 -11.38 12.39 0.00
N ALA A 198 -11.64 13.51 0.66
CA ALA A 198 -11.62 14.84 0.03
C ALA A 198 -10.26 15.14 -0.63
N ALA A 199 -9.14 14.87 0.07
CA ALA A 199 -7.80 15.08 -0.48
C ALA A 199 -7.53 14.24 -1.74
N TYR A 200 -8.01 13.00 -1.79
CA TYR A 200 -7.84 12.13 -2.96
C TYR A 200 -8.80 12.45 -4.12
N THR A 201 -9.95 13.04 -3.84
CA THR A 201 -10.97 13.37 -4.87
C THR A 201 -10.95 14.82 -5.32
N GLY A 202 -10.09 15.66 -4.75
CA GLY A 202 -9.96 17.09 -5.11
C GLY A 202 -11.10 17.96 -4.58
N GLY A 203 -11.74 17.55 -3.48
CA GLY A 203 -12.85 18.23 -2.81
C GLY A 203 -12.41 19.25 -1.79
#